data_43209c6d1bf9ac8676a3f8f81a04c6b4
#
_entry.id   43209c6d1bf9ac8676a3f8f81a04c6b4
#
_cell.length_a   1.000
_cell.length_b   1.000
_cell.length_c   1.000
_cell.angle_alpha   90.00
_cell.angle_beta   90.00
_cell.angle_gamma   90.00
#
_symmetry.space_group_name_H-M   'P 1'
#
loop_
_entity.id
_entity.type
_entity.pdbx_description
1 polymer ?
#
loop_
_entity_poly.entity_id
_entity_poly.type
_entity_poly.pdbx_seq_one_letter_code
_entity_poly.pdbx_strand_id
1 'polypeptide(L)'
;NQIYQYTNDLIVVSGDELIRNNEICKEDQLTARGYGGKLCSLTVDLGHGYVKLENYDTYIGGMIEIGYDVIVPVTEDMLLTVREGTYKLKITKGSHSGYKNVVVTRDQECVANLMELQIAPDPVGSLFFNVTPATAKVIVDGEVINTADVVELTYGKHHIRVSADGYETKEGYFKVDAAYKIFNIELVRSEESSSSSGTTAGAGTRT
;
A
#
# COMPACT_ATOMS: atom_id res chain seq x y z
N ASN A 1 -6.42 18.54 24.21
CA ASN A 1 -5.24 18.13 24.98
C ASN A 1 -5.33 18.75 26.34
N GLN A 2 -5.25 17.92 27.38
CA GLN A 2 -5.26 18.38 28.77
C GLN A 2 -3.81 18.37 29.26
N ILE A 3 -3.35 19.49 29.83
CA ILE A 3 -1.99 19.65 30.34
C ILE A 3 -2.06 19.54 31.87
N TYR A 4 -1.24 18.67 32.41
CA TYR A 4 -1.09 18.50 33.85
C TYR A 4 0.28 18.99 34.30
N GLN A 5 0.34 19.58 35.48
CA GLN A 5 1.62 19.91 36.16
C GLN A 5 2.01 18.75 37.08
N TYR A 6 3.28 18.46 37.16
CA TYR A 6 3.82 17.49 38.12
C TYR A 6 4.99 18.10 38.90
N THR A 7 5.23 17.58 40.07
CA THR A 7 6.33 17.95 40.96
C THR A 7 7.36 16.80 41.03
N ASN A 8 8.47 17.05 41.69
CA ASN A 8 9.51 16.03 41.89
C ASN A 8 9.02 14.83 42.72
N ASP A 9 7.84 14.95 43.36
CA ASP A 9 7.21 13.89 44.15
C ASP A 9 6.30 12.98 43.31
N LEU A 10 6.31 13.11 41.96
CA LEU A 10 5.56 12.25 41.07
C LEU A 10 6.01 10.80 41.23
N ILE A 11 5.08 9.95 41.61
CA ILE A 11 5.31 8.50 41.72
C ILE A 11 4.97 7.86 40.38
N VAL A 12 5.91 7.11 39.81
CA VAL A 12 5.68 6.34 38.58
C VAL A 12 5.90 4.86 38.91
N VAL A 13 4.91 4.04 38.55
CA VAL A 13 4.90 2.60 38.79
C VAL A 13 4.77 1.85 37.48
N SER A 14 5.62 0.85 37.26
CA SER A 14 5.57 -0.09 36.15
C SER A 14 5.56 -1.51 36.69
N GLY A 15 4.45 -2.24 36.54
CA GLY A 15 4.26 -3.49 37.25
C GLY A 15 4.35 -3.29 38.76
N ASP A 16 5.28 -3.99 39.43
CA ASP A 16 5.52 -3.90 40.88
C ASP A 16 6.71 -2.98 41.25
N GLU A 17 7.29 -2.27 40.27
CA GLU A 17 8.50 -1.46 40.43
C GLU A 17 8.22 0.04 40.34
N LEU A 18 8.98 0.80 41.13
CA LEU A 18 9.06 2.26 40.98
C LEU A 18 10.09 2.61 39.93
N ILE A 19 9.67 3.31 38.90
CA ILE A 19 10.54 3.77 37.82
C ILE A 19 10.65 5.29 37.81
N ARG A 20 11.61 5.80 37.07
CA ARG A 20 11.77 7.24 36.86
C ARG A 20 10.86 7.73 35.72
N ASN A 21 10.47 8.99 35.77
CA ASN A 21 9.64 9.59 34.72
C ASN A 21 10.30 9.63 33.34
N ASN A 22 11.62 9.59 33.26
CA ASN A 22 12.37 9.56 32.00
C ASN A 22 12.47 8.14 31.38
N GLU A 23 11.98 7.13 32.07
CA GLU A 23 11.89 5.74 31.58
C GLU A 23 10.56 5.49 30.86
N ILE A 24 9.63 6.47 30.88
CA ILE A 24 8.36 6.43 30.15
C ILE A 24 8.61 6.81 28.68
N CYS A 25 8.08 6.02 27.78
CA CYS A 25 8.07 6.30 26.34
C CYS A 25 6.67 6.76 25.87
N LYS A 26 6.62 7.37 24.71
CA LYS A 26 5.36 7.82 24.09
C LYS A 26 4.45 6.64 23.68
N GLU A 27 5.03 5.46 23.54
CA GLU A 27 4.36 4.20 23.23
C GLU A 27 3.62 3.60 24.43
N ASP A 28 4.00 4.01 25.65
CA ASP A 28 3.41 3.47 26.86
C ASP A 28 1.96 3.91 27.03
N GLN A 29 1.15 3.01 27.52
CA GLN A 29 -0.20 3.32 27.97
C GLN A 29 -0.17 3.56 29.47
N LEU A 30 -0.67 4.72 29.89
CA LEU A 30 -0.56 5.19 31.27
C LEU A 30 -1.93 5.46 31.88
N THR A 31 -2.09 5.08 33.14
CA THR A 31 -3.13 5.59 34.01
C THR A 31 -2.56 6.69 34.89
N ALA A 32 -3.13 7.90 34.74
CA ALA A 32 -2.73 9.08 35.50
C ALA A 32 -3.70 9.36 36.65
N ARG A 33 -3.19 9.65 37.85
CA ARG A 33 -3.99 10.08 39.00
C ARG A 33 -3.46 11.40 39.54
N GLY A 34 -4.39 12.32 39.79
CA GLY A 34 -4.04 13.64 40.28
C GLY A 34 -5.21 14.36 40.89
N TYR A 35 -4.93 15.51 41.48
CA TYR A 35 -5.93 16.38 42.11
C TYR A 35 -5.59 17.83 41.86
N GLY A 36 -6.64 18.67 41.61
CA GLY A 36 -6.45 20.12 41.42
C GLY A 36 -5.55 20.50 40.25
N GLY A 37 -5.53 19.70 39.15
CA GLY A 37 -4.67 19.96 37.99
C GLY A 37 -3.21 19.50 38.18
N LYS A 38 -2.89 18.91 39.32
CA LYS A 38 -1.56 18.34 39.61
C LYS A 38 -1.58 16.82 39.47
N LEU A 39 -0.59 16.29 38.81
CA LEU A 39 -0.37 14.87 38.67
C LEU A 39 0.40 14.35 39.88
N CYS A 40 -0.13 13.31 40.55
CA CYS A 40 0.46 12.70 41.75
C CYS A 40 1.09 11.36 41.46
N SER A 41 0.47 10.56 40.59
CA SER A 41 1.04 9.27 40.19
C SER A 41 0.69 8.91 38.74
N LEU A 42 1.59 8.13 38.14
CA LEU A 42 1.42 7.45 36.85
C LEU A 42 1.60 5.94 37.09
N THR A 43 0.74 5.17 36.47
CA THR A 43 0.90 3.72 36.38
C THR A 43 1.06 3.36 34.92
N VAL A 44 2.11 2.61 34.59
CA VAL A 44 2.32 2.06 33.24
C VAL A 44 1.46 0.80 33.14
N ASP A 45 0.34 0.91 32.45
CA ASP A 45 -0.60 -0.19 32.22
C ASP A 45 -0.04 -1.16 31.20
N LEU A 46 0.44 -0.61 30.06
CA LEU A 46 1.19 -1.32 29.02
C LEU A 46 2.49 -0.56 28.75
N GLY A 47 3.62 -1.22 28.96
CA GLY A 47 4.93 -0.66 28.71
C GLY A 47 5.37 -0.84 27.26
N HIS A 48 6.61 -0.53 26.98
CA HIS A 48 7.23 -0.70 25.68
C HIS A 48 8.31 -1.78 25.71
N GLY A 49 8.65 -2.28 24.55
CA GLY A 49 9.81 -3.10 24.26
C GLY A 49 10.41 -2.72 22.93
N TYR A 50 11.33 -3.48 22.42
CA TYR A 50 12.12 -3.13 21.26
C TYR A 50 12.02 -4.22 20.20
N VAL A 51 11.85 -3.82 18.95
CA VAL A 51 11.89 -4.71 17.77
C VAL A 51 13.11 -4.37 16.95
N LYS A 52 14.06 -5.29 16.90
CA LYS A 52 15.27 -5.21 16.08
C LYS A 52 15.05 -5.99 14.80
N LEU A 53 15.39 -5.39 13.66
CA LEU A 53 15.33 -6.05 12.37
C LEU A 53 16.64 -6.76 12.06
N GLU A 54 16.56 -7.98 11.52
CA GLU A 54 17.70 -8.72 10.97
C GLU A 54 17.41 -9.13 9.53
N ASN A 55 18.47 -9.23 8.70
CA ASN A 55 18.41 -9.56 7.27
C ASN A 55 17.50 -8.61 6.48
N TYR A 56 17.62 -7.32 6.78
CA TYR A 56 16.77 -6.25 6.22
C TYR A 56 17.28 -5.64 4.91
N ASP A 57 18.48 -6.01 4.44
CA ASP A 57 19.18 -5.36 3.32
C ASP A 57 18.33 -5.25 2.06
N THR A 58 17.61 -6.32 1.69
CA THR A 58 16.73 -6.34 0.53
C THR A 58 15.52 -5.41 0.67
N TYR A 59 15.17 -5.03 1.91
CA TYR A 59 14.01 -4.21 2.22
C TYR A 59 14.34 -2.74 2.51
N ILE A 60 15.61 -2.34 2.54
CA ILE A 60 16.01 -0.93 2.73
C ILE A 60 15.30 -0.04 1.69
N GLY A 61 14.67 1.04 2.16
CA GLY A 61 13.85 1.95 1.36
C GLY A 61 12.40 1.48 1.14
N GLY A 62 12.04 0.30 1.62
CA GLY A 62 10.65 -0.14 1.77
C GLY A 62 10.00 0.47 3.02
N MET A 63 8.79 0.01 3.35
CA MET A 63 8.03 0.43 4.54
C MET A 63 7.83 -0.75 5.47
N ILE A 64 7.94 -0.52 6.77
CA ILE A 64 7.59 -1.47 7.81
C ILE A 64 6.40 -0.94 8.61
N GLU A 65 5.46 -1.82 8.89
CA GLU A 65 4.27 -1.58 9.72
C GLU A 65 4.26 -2.60 10.87
N ILE A 66 4.10 -2.13 12.10
CA ILE A 66 3.89 -3.00 13.28
C ILE A 66 2.61 -2.54 13.97
N GLY A 67 1.57 -3.37 13.86
CA GLY A 67 0.23 -2.96 14.28
C GLY A 67 -0.27 -1.76 13.47
N TYR A 68 -0.88 -0.80 14.16
CA TYR A 68 -1.37 0.46 13.55
C TYR A 68 -0.53 1.67 13.96
N ASP A 69 0.35 1.52 14.94
CA ASP A 69 1.03 2.63 15.59
C ASP A 69 2.41 2.92 14.99
N VAL A 70 3.06 1.91 14.39
CA VAL A 70 4.40 2.06 13.80
C VAL A 70 4.32 1.85 12.29
N ILE A 71 4.54 2.91 11.52
CA ILE A 71 4.64 2.90 10.06
C ILE A 71 5.82 3.78 9.68
N VAL A 72 6.95 3.17 9.34
CA VAL A 72 8.20 3.89 9.06
C VAL A 72 8.96 3.26 7.88
N PRO A 73 9.82 4.03 7.19
CA PRO A 73 10.70 3.47 6.18
C PRO A 73 11.75 2.56 6.82
N VAL A 74 12.09 1.48 6.11
CA VAL A 74 13.17 0.56 6.52
C VAL A 74 14.52 1.22 6.26
N THR A 75 15.33 1.33 7.31
CA THR A 75 16.70 1.82 7.28
C THR A 75 17.65 0.80 7.89
N GLU A 76 18.94 1.05 7.80
CA GLU A 76 19.98 0.23 8.44
C GLU A 76 19.86 0.30 9.98
N ASP A 77 20.20 -0.80 10.63
CA ASP A 77 20.31 -0.92 12.10
C ASP A 77 19.09 -0.43 12.89
N MET A 78 17.88 -0.70 12.36
CA MET A 78 16.65 -0.26 13.02
C MET A 78 16.39 -0.99 14.32
N LEU A 79 16.17 -0.19 15.36
CA LEU A 79 15.59 -0.61 16.63
C LEU A 79 14.30 0.20 16.84
N LEU A 80 13.17 -0.47 16.81
CA LEU A 80 11.85 0.17 16.91
C LEU A 80 11.29 0.00 18.32
N THR A 81 10.94 1.11 18.96
CA THR A 81 10.22 1.08 20.23
C THR A 81 8.75 0.83 19.94
N VAL A 82 8.18 -0.20 20.54
CA VAL A 82 6.80 -0.64 20.30
C VAL A 82 6.17 -1.02 21.64
N ARG A 83 4.89 -0.69 21.83
CA ARG A 83 4.15 -1.10 23.04
C ARG A 83 4.17 -2.62 23.16
N GLU A 84 4.23 -3.12 24.39
CA GLU A 84 4.13 -4.57 24.64
C GLU A 84 2.83 -5.15 24.09
N GLY A 85 2.91 -6.33 23.51
CA GLY A 85 1.78 -7.00 22.87
C GLY A 85 2.17 -7.95 21.75
N THR A 86 1.18 -8.52 21.11
CA THR A 86 1.38 -9.35 19.91
C THR A 86 0.92 -8.60 18.68
N TYR A 87 1.80 -8.49 17.70
CA TYR A 87 1.57 -7.70 16.50
C TYR A 87 1.84 -8.50 15.22
N LYS A 88 1.15 -8.14 14.17
CA LYS A 88 1.53 -8.49 12.82
C LYS A 88 2.48 -7.42 12.31
N LEU A 89 3.75 -7.79 12.16
CA LEU A 89 4.74 -7.00 11.43
C LEU A 89 4.53 -7.26 9.95
N LYS A 90 4.38 -6.19 9.17
CA LYS A 90 4.29 -6.24 7.71
C LYS A 90 5.40 -5.39 7.11
N ILE A 91 6.00 -5.87 6.04
CA ILE A 91 7.00 -5.13 5.29
C ILE A 91 6.64 -5.10 3.82
N THR A 92 6.86 -3.95 3.16
CA THR A 92 6.56 -3.77 1.74
C THR A 92 7.71 -3.04 1.05
N LYS A 93 8.10 -3.52 -0.15
CA LYS A 93 9.03 -2.83 -1.03
C LYS A 93 8.67 -3.13 -2.49
N GLY A 94 8.22 -2.11 -3.22
CA GLY A 94 7.69 -2.29 -4.57
C GLY A 94 6.47 -3.20 -4.58
N SER A 95 6.50 -4.25 -5.38
CA SER A 95 5.45 -5.28 -5.44
C SER A 95 5.60 -6.38 -4.38
N HIS A 96 6.70 -6.41 -3.64
CA HIS A 96 6.96 -7.45 -2.66
C HIS A 96 6.39 -7.06 -1.31
N SER A 97 5.63 -7.95 -0.71
CA SER A 97 5.16 -7.80 0.67
C SER A 97 5.32 -9.10 1.45
N GLY A 98 5.68 -8.96 2.69
CA GLY A 98 5.79 -10.09 3.62
C GLY A 98 5.29 -9.70 5.00
N TYR A 99 4.94 -10.67 5.80
CA TYR A 99 4.49 -10.45 7.17
C TYR A 99 5.00 -11.53 8.13
N LYS A 100 5.05 -11.18 9.40
CA LYS A 100 5.43 -12.06 10.50
C LYS A 100 4.71 -11.62 11.77
N ASN A 101 4.37 -12.56 12.63
CA ASN A 101 3.91 -12.22 13.97
C ASN A 101 5.12 -11.99 14.87
N VAL A 102 5.08 -10.92 15.65
CA VAL A 102 6.09 -10.58 16.66
C VAL A 102 5.42 -10.40 18.01
N VAL A 103 6.09 -10.85 19.07
CA VAL A 103 5.66 -10.64 20.45
C VAL A 103 6.63 -9.67 21.08
N VAL A 104 6.13 -8.51 21.47
CA VAL A 104 6.90 -7.47 22.16
C VAL A 104 6.65 -7.61 23.64
N THR A 105 7.70 -7.84 24.39
CA THR A 105 7.67 -7.93 25.85
C THR A 105 8.28 -6.66 26.44
N ARG A 106 7.73 -6.19 27.55
CA ARG A 106 8.20 -5.00 28.26
C ARG A 106 9.70 -5.06 28.51
N ASP A 107 10.39 -3.96 28.21
CA ASP A 107 11.83 -3.77 28.41
C ASP A 107 12.75 -4.81 27.75
N GLN A 108 12.21 -5.59 26.80
CA GLN A 108 12.97 -6.63 26.11
C GLN A 108 13.10 -6.34 24.61
N GLU A 109 14.19 -6.84 24.03
CA GLU A 109 14.42 -6.83 22.58
C GLU A 109 13.82 -8.11 21.97
N CYS A 110 12.99 -7.92 20.94
CA CYS A 110 12.47 -8.97 20.07
C CYS A 110 13.17 -8.85 18.70
N VAL A 111 13.77 -9.94 18.25
CA VAL A 111 14.42 -9.99 16.93
C VAL A 111 13.41 -10.41 15.85
N ALA A 112 13.20 -9.55 14.87
CA ALA A 112 12.42 -9.83 13.68
C ALA A 112 13.35 -10.15 12.52
N ASN A 113 13.62 -11.45 12.30
CA ASN A 113 14.38 -11.92 11.14
C ASN A 113 13.50 -11.86 9.88
N LEU A 114 13.87 -11.03 8.89
CA LEU A 114 13.10 -10.82 7.68
C LEU A 114 13.25 -11.92 6.62
N MET A 115 14.16 -12.86 6.80
CA MET A 115 14.21 -14.08 5.98
C MET A 115 13.06 -15.06 6.30
N GLU A 116 12.43 -14.92 7.45
CA GLU A 116 11.32 -15.77 7.90
C GLU A 116 9.94 -15.17 7.63
N LEU A 117 9.86 -14.16 6.78
CA LEU A 117 8.59 -13.55 6.41
C LEU A 117 7.73 -14.53 5.62
N GLN A 118 6.46 -14.59 5.96
CA GLN A 118 5.46 -15.20 5.10
C GLN A 118 5.20 -14.24 3.95
N ILE A 119 5.41 -14.70 2.72
CA ILE A 119 5.11 -13.90 1.54
C ILE A 119 3.59 -13.83 1.44
N ALA A 120 3.04 -12.62 1.52
CA ALA A 120 1.66 -12.41 1.16
C ALA A 120 1.58 -12.48 -0.37
N PRO A 121 0.72 -13.31 -0.96
CA PRO A 121 0.47 -13.23 -2.39
C PRO A 121 0.05 -11.79 -2.73
N ASP A 122 0.56 -11.29 -3.85
CA ASP A 122 0.14 -9.97 -4.32
C ASP A 122 -1.40 -9.96 -4.43
N PRO A 123 -2.08 -8.94 -3.89
CA PRO A 123 -3.51 -8.86 -4.02
C PRO A 123 -3.87 -8.79 -5.50
N VAL A 124 -4.84 -9.60 -5.91
CA VAL A 124 -5.37 -9.62 -7.27
C VAL A 124 -6.77 -9.03 -7.29
N GLY A 125 -7.09 -8.34 -8.40
CA GLY A 125 -8.43 -7.87 -8.70
C GLY A 125 -9.02 -8.64 -9.86
N SER A 126 -10.29 -9.01 -9.74
CA SER A 126 -11.09 -9.64 -10.80
C SER A 126 -11.68 -8.54 -11.68
N LEU A 127 -11.30 -8.51 -12.95
CA LEU A 127 -11.62 -7.44 -13.88
C LEU A 127 -12.53 -7.96 -15.00
N PHE A 128 -13.51 -7.14 -15.38
CA PHE A 128 -14.39 -7.37 -16.52
C PHE A 128 -14.18 -6.27 -17.55
N PHE A 129 -13.96 -6.65 -18.80
CA PHE A 129 -13.77 -5.73 -19.91
C PHE A 129 -14.95 -5.78 -20.87
N ASN A 130 -15.82 -4.77 -20.83
CA ASN A 130 -16.87 -4.55 -21.80
C ASN A 130 -16.31 -3.72 -22.96
N VAL A 131 -16.08 -4.32 -24.12
CA VAL A 131 -15.42 -3.67 -25.24
C VAL A 131 -16.34 -3.59 -26.44
N THR A 132 -16.43 -2.42 -27.05
CA THR A 132 -17.18 -2.19 -28.29
C THR A 132 -16.22 -1.68 -29.36
N PRO A 133 -16.17 -2.33 -30.57
CA PRO A 133 -16.94 -3.50 -31.00
C PRO A 133 -16.48 -4.80 -30.30
N ALA A 134 -17.34 -5.80 -30.23
CA ALA A 134 -17.06 -7.09 -29.61
C ALA A 134 -15.93 -7.88 -30.32
N THR A 135 -15.58 -7.49 -31.53
CA THR A 135 -14.45 -8.06 -32.32
C THR A 135 -13.10 -7.46 -31.94
N ALA A 136 -13.09 -6.49 -31.02
CA ALA A 136 -11.84 -5.84 -30.64
C ALA A 136 -10.90 -6.82 -29.90
N LYS A 137 -9.62 -6.74 -30.25
CA LYS A 137 -8.54 -7.44 -29.59
C LYS A 137 -8.05 -6.58 -28.43
N VAL A 138 -8.02 -7.16 -27.24
CA VAL A 138 -7.52 -6.50 -26.02
C VAL A 138 -6.21 -7.17 -25.62
N ILE A 139 -5.18 -6.35 -25.40
CA ILE A 139 -3.86 -6.77 -24.93
C ILE A 139 -3.59 -6.04 -23.62
N VAL A 140 -3.28 -6.79 -22.59
CA VAL A 140 -2.87 -6.26 -21.27
C VAL A 140 -1.48 -6.78 -20.95
N ASP A 141 -0.55 -5.86 -20.63
CA ASP A 141 0.85 -6.16 -20.34
C ASP A 141 1.56 -7.02 -21.40
N GLY A 142 1.12 -6.92 -22.66
CA GLY A 142 1.64 -7.68 -23.79
C GLY A 142 0.92 -9.00 -24.06
N GLU A 143 0.00 -9.45 -23.21
CA GLU A 143 -0.78 -10.66 -23.38
C GLU A 143 -2.19 -10.37 -23.90
N VAL A 144 -2.65 -11.21 -24.85
CA VAL A 144 -4.02 -11.13 -25.39
C VAL A 144 -4.98 -11.71 -24.37
N ILE A 145 -5.93 -10.91 -23.90
CA ILE A 145 -6.94 -11.37 -22.96
C ILE A 145 -8.26 -11.73 -23.66
N ASN A 146 -8.99 -12.70 -23.09
CA ASN A 146 -10.36 -12.98 -23.50
C ASN A 146 -11.32 -12.11 -22.70
N THR A 147 -11.99 -11.16 -23.34
CA THR A 147 -12.92 -10.24 -22.68
C THR A 147 -14.24 -10.87 -22.26
N ALA A 148 -14.53 -12.10 -22.69
CA ALA A 148 -15.70 -12.87 -22.22
C ALA A 148 -15.49 -13.48 -20.83
N ASP A 149 -14.26 -13.59 -20.39
CA ASP A 149 -13.87 -14.18 -19.12
C ASP A 149 -13.50 -13.09 -18.10
N VAL A 150 -13.49 -13.47 -16.83
CA VAL A 150 -12.93 -12.65 -15.77
C VAL A 150 -11.40 -12.67 -15.88
N VAL A 151 -10.78 -11.51 -15.91
CA VAL A 151 -9.31 -11.38 -15.97
C VAL A 151 -8.79 -11.03 -14.57
N GLU A 152 -7.91 -11.86 -14.01
CA GLU A 152 -7.26 -11.59 -12.74
C GLU A 152 -5.92 -10.91 -12.97
N LEU A 153 -5.74 -9.71 -12.41
CA LEU A 153 -4.49 -8.96 -12.45
C LEU A 153 -4.09 -8.53 -11.03
N THR A 154 -2.80 -8.46 -10.78
CA THR A 154 -2.27 -7.94 -9.52
C THR A 154 -2.66 -6.48 -9.31
N TYR A 155 -2.71 -6.03 -8.06
CA TYR A 155 -2.88 -4.60 -7.79
C TYR A 155 -1.67 -3.83 -8.32
N GLY A 156 -1.94 -2.72 -9.01
CA GLY A 156 -0.88 -1.92 -9.60
C GLY A 156 -1.29 -1.22 -10.88
N LYS A 157 -0.29 -0.74 -11.60
CA LYS A 157 -0.44 -0.07 -12.89
C LYS A 157 -0.18 -1.08 -14.01
N HIS A 158 -1.14 -1.22 -14.91
CA HIS A 158 -1.12 -2.12 -16.05
C HIS A 158 -1.23 -1.35 -17.35
N HIS A 159 -0.56 -1.84 -18.38
CA HIS A 159 -0.65 -1.29 -19.74
C HIS A 159 -1.77 -1.98 -20.51
N ILE A 160 -2.57 -1.24 -21.26
CA ILE A 160 -3.64 -1.79 -22.10
C ILE A 160 -3.55 -1.23 -23.52
N ARG A 161 -3.77 -2.11 -24.49
CA ARG A 161 -3.96 -1.75 -25.89
C ARG A 161 -5.19 -2.47 -26.44
N VAL A 162 -6.10 -1.70 -27.04
CA VAL A 162 -7.35 -2.20 -27.63
C VAL A 162 -7.42 -1.78 -29.08
N SER A 163 -7.62 -2.73 -30.00
CA SER A 163 -7.65 -2.50 -31.44
C SER A 163 -8.72 -3.34 -32.13
N ALA A 164 -9.33 -2.80 -33.17
CA ALA A 164 -10.24 -3.50 -34.07
C ALA A 164 -10.12 -2.96 -35.49
N ASP A 165 -10.40 -3.79 -36.49
CA ASP A 165 -10.35 -3.37 -37.88
C ASP A 165 -11.39 -2.28 -38.17
N GLY A 166 -10.96 -1.17 -38.80
CA GLY A 166 -11.79 -0.03 -39.06
C GLY A 166 -12.04 0.92 -37.89
N TYR A 167 -11.28 0.74 -36.81
CA TYR A 167 -11.36 1.58 -35.61
C TYR A 167 -9.98 2.10 -35.18
N GLU A 168 -10.00 3.25 -34.51
CA GLU A 168 -8.79 3.82 -33.91
C GLU A 168 -8.33 2.96 -32.72
N THR A 169 -7.04 2.64 -32.69
CA THR A 169 -6.44 1.91 -31.56
C THR A 169 -6.39 2.79 -30.32
N LYS A 170 -6.88 2.29 -29.20
CA LYS A 170 -6.70 2.92 -27.88
C LYS A 170 -5.58 2.22 -27.13
N GLU A 171 -4.67 3.02 -26.57
CA GLU A 171 -3.54 2.54 -25.78
C GLU A 171 -3.33 3.45 -24.58
N GLY A 172 -2.99 2.85 -23.43
CA GLY A 172 -2.81 3.63 -22.20
C GLY A 172 -2.52 2.75 -21.00
N TYR A 173 -2.68 3.36 -19.84
CA TYR A 173 -2.47 2.68 -18.55
C TYR A 173 -3.73 2.78 -17.70
N PHE A 174 -3.98 1.73 -16.93
CA PHE A 174 -5.02 1.72 -15.90
C PHE A 174 -4.47 1.17 -14.60
N LYS A 175 -5.18 1.41 -13.50
CA LYS A 175 -4.80 0.94 -12.18
C LYS A 175 -5.82 -0.08 -11.65
N VAL A 176 -5.29 -1.20 -11.15
CA VAL A 176 -6.03 -2.17 -10.34
C VAL A 176 -5.82 -1.81 -8.87
N ASP A 177 -6.88 -1.41 -8.19
CA ASP A 177 -6.88 -0.94 -6.79
C ASP A 177 -8.09 -1.43 -5.99
N ALA A 178 -8.84 -2.36 -6.57
CA ALA A 178 -10.02 -2.96 -5.96
C ALA A 178 -10.13 -4.45 -6.33
N ALA A 179 -10.70 -5.23 -5.43
CA ALA A 179 -10.92 -6.66 -5.65
C ALA A 179 -11.82 -6.98 -6.84
N TYR A 180 -12.64 -6.03 -7.27
CA TYR A 180 -13.54 -6.15 -8.42
C TYR A 180 -13.64 -4.81 -9.16
N LYS A 181 -13.54 -4.84 -10.50
CA LYS A 181 -13.67 -3.63 -11.34
C LYS A 181 -14.18 -3.96 -12.73
N ILE A 182 -15.03 -3.09 -13.28
CA ILE A 182 -15.54 -3.19 -14.65
C ILE A 182 -14.94 -2.05 -15.47
N PHE A 183 -14.39 -2.39 -16.63
CA PHE A 183 -13.92 -1.43 -17.63
C PHE A 183 -14.83 -1.43 -18.84
N ASN A 184 -15.38 -0.26 -19.18
CA ASN A 184 -16.16 -0.06 -20.39
C ASN A 184 -15.29 0.69 -21.40
N ILE A 185 -14.98 0.06 -22.54
CA ILE A 185 -14.10 0.61 -23.58
C ILE A 185 -14.84 0.62 -24.89
N GLU A 186 -15.02 1.81 -25.44
CA GLU A 186 -15.61 2.01 -26.75
C GLU A 186 -14.56 2.56 -27.71
N LEU A 187 -14.35 1.89 -28.86
CA LEU A 187 -13.46 2.36 -29.91
C LEU A 187 -14.22 3.27 -30.88
N VAL A 188 -13.54 4.29 -31.39
CA VAL A 188 -14.07 5.20 -32.39
C VAL A 188 -13.71 4.65 -33.78
N ARG A 189 -14.63 4.70 -34.73
CA ARG A 189 -14.34 4.31 -36.11
C ARG A 189 -13.30 5.27 -36.73
N SER A 190 -12.30 4.67 -37.39
CA SER A 190 -11.40 5.45 -38.21
C SER A 190 -12.18 6.03 -39.42
N GLU A 191 -12.13 7.34 -39.62
CA GLU A 191 -12.68 7.95 -40.83
C GLU A 191 -11.86 7.47 -42.02
N GLU A 192 -12.49 6.74 -42.94
CA GLU A 192 -11.88 6.50 -44.24
C GLU A 192 -11.68 7.87 -44.93
N SER A 193 -10.43 8.26 -45.17
CA SER A 193 -10.11 9.39 -46.01
C SER A 193 -10.60 9.05 -47.42
N SER A 194 -11.84 9.43 -47.73
CA SER A 194 -12.36 9.37 -49.10
C SER A 194 -11.56 10.34 -49.96
N SER A 195 -10.50 9.83 -50.60
CA SER A 195 -9.84 10.51 -51.71
C SER A 195 -10.81 10.52 -52.89
N SER A 196 -11.61 11.56 -52.99
CA SER A 196 -12.35 11.87 -54.23
C SER A 196 -11.36 12.22 -55.33
N SER A 197 -11.05 11.23 -56.18
CA SER A 197 -10.43 11.47 -57.48
C SER A 197 -11.41 12.24 -58.37
N GLY A 198 -11.34 13.56 -58.32
CA GLY A 198 -12.01 14.42 -59.26
C GLY A 198 -11.38 14.30 -60.64
N THR A 199 -11.94 13.46 -61.48
CA THR A 199 -11.64 13.43 -62.91
C THR A 199 -12.26 14.68 -63.58
N THR A 200 -11.48 15.70 -63.81
CA THR A 200 -11.86 16.80 -64.68
C THR A 200 -11.69 16.38 -66.11
N ALA A 201 -12.81 16.02 -66.77
CA ALA A 201 -12.89 15.88 -68.23
C ALA A 201 -12.82 17.25 -68.87
N GLY A 202 -11.75 17.53 -69.58
CA GLY A 202 -11.63 18.69 -70.45
C GLY A 202 -12.55 18.59 -71.63
N ALA A 203 -13.48 19.54 -71.75
CA ALA A 203 -14.22 19.76 -72.97
C ALA A 203 -13.54 20.89 -73.76
N GLY A 204 -12.96 20.58 -74.90
CA GLY A 204 -12.52 21.54 -75.86
C GLY A 204 -13.69 22.10 -76.60
N THR A 205 -13.65 23.36 -76.89
CA THR A 205 -14.52 23.98 -77.95
C THR A 205 -13.69 24.91 -78.78
N ARG A 206 -13.86 24.64 -80.07
CA ARG A 206 -13.35 25.48 -81.21
C ARG A 206 -14.14 26.80 -81.29
N THR A 207 -13.55 27.83 -81.72
CA THR A 207 -13.52 28.64 -82.93
C THR A 207 -12.69 29.87 -82.70
#